data_f24e0432f1deaf3cfa80654c5c8dac00
#
_entry.id   f24e0432f1deaf3cfa80654c5c8dac00
#
_cell.length_a   1.000
_cell.length_b   1.000
_cell.length_c   1.000
_cell.angle_alpha   90.00
_cell.angle_beta   90.00
_cell.angle_gamma   90.00
#
_symmetry.space_group_name_H-M   'P 1'
#
loop_
_entity.id
_entity.type
_entity.pdbx_description
1 polymer ?
#
loop_
_entity_poly.entity_id
_entity_poly.type
_entity_poly.pdbx_seq_one_letter_code
_entity_poly.pdbx_strand_id
1 'polypeptide(L)'
;MYKPQIAIIGSRELSPSSLSLLNALAHELVSQGYRMVTGGLGTLQQTVHEGAKSNPQHTDCDTIVLLPGFDPEPAIGHADVIIPTGLDAYRNALVVNAEVVVAIGGGAGTLSEMAFAWQFNRPIIAIGKDGWANQLAGESLDHRQSSKIIDCTSSSVEEIVSQISNQIMNQYKRHQGIS
;
A
#
# COMPACT_ATOMS: atom_id res chain seq x y z
N MET A 1 17.32 -11.85 -4.21
CA MET A 1 16.15 -12.61 -3.68
C MET A 1 14.90 -11.76 -3.92
N TYR A 2 13.77 -12.33 -4.32
CA TYR A 2 12.51 -11.60 -4.49
C TYR A 2 12.00 -11.10 -3.13
N LYS A 3 11.64 -9.81 -3.03
CA LYS A 3 10.99 -9.23 -1.86
C LYS A 3 9.49 -9.08 -2.18
N PRO A 4 8.57 -9.64 -1.37
CA PRO A 4 7.14 -9.39 -1.57
C PRO A 4 6.81 -7.91 -1.52
N GLN A 5 5.86 -7.47 -2.35
CA GLN A 5 5.50 -6.07 -2.51
C GLN A 5 4.20 -5.76 -1.78
N ILE A 6 4.22 -4.71 -0.99
CA ILE A 6 3.06 -4.17 -0.28
C ILE A 6 2.69 -2.84 -0.90
N ALA A 7 1.53 -2.74 -1.51
CA ALA A 7 1.02 -1.45 -1.98
C ALA A 7 0.50 -0.65 -0.79
N ILE A 8 0.94 0.59 -0.65
CA ILE A 8 0.42 1.53 0.34
C ILE A 8 -0.34 2.62 -0.42
N ILE A 9 -1.65 2.66 -0.24
CA ILE A 9 -2.55 3.60 -0.90
C ILE A 9 -3.32 4.45 0.12
N GLY A 10 -3.68 5.67 -0.24
CA GLY A 10 -4.43 6.51 0.71
C GLY A 10 -4.50 7.99 0.34
N SER A 11 -4.83 8.79 1.35
CA SER A 11 -4.94 10.25 1.21
C SER A 11 -3.60 10.90 0.89
N ARG A 12 -3.64 11.97 0.09
CA ARG A 12 -2.47 12.85 -0.11
C ARG A 12 -2.06 13.54 1.18
N GLU A 13 -3.03 13.85 2.01
CA GLU A 13 -2.85 14.45 3.33
C GLU A 13 -3.45 13.51 4.38
N LEU A 14 -2.69 13.23 5.40
CA LEU A 14 -3.04 12.34 6.50
C LEU A 14 -2.98 13.10 7.83
N SER A 15 -3.79 12.67 8.80
CA SER A 15 -3.71 13.18 10.16
C SER A 15 -2.36 12.84 10.80
N PRO A 16 -1.89 13.61 11.81
CA PRO A 16 -0.63 13.29 12.50
C PRO A 16 -0.57 11.87 13.06
N SER A 17 -1.69 11.35 13.58
CA SER A 17 -1.77 9.98 14.10
C SER A 17 -1.63 8.94 12.97
N SER A 18 -2.24 9.19 11.81
CA SER A 18 -2.10 8.33 10.63
C SER A 18 -0.69 8.35 10.06
N LEU A 19 -0.02 9.52 10.05
CA LEU A 19 1.38 9.64 9.65
C LEU A 19 2.30 8.85 10.59
N SER A 20 2.10 8.96 11.93
CA SER A 20 2.88 8.21 12.91
C SER A 20 2.71 6.70 12.75
N LEU A 21 1.47 6.24 12.56
CA LEU A 21 1.17 4.83 12.31
C LEU A 21 1.86 4.33 11.03
N LEU A 22 1.75 5.10 9.96
CA LEU A 22 2.32 4.75 8.65
C LEU A 22 3.85 4.71 8.66
N ASN A 23 4.49 5.65 9.36
CA ASN A 23 5.95 5.68 9.52
C ASN A 23 6.43 4.43 10.27
N ALA A 24 5.82 4.10 11.41
CA ALA A 24 6.15 2.91 12.17
C ALA A 24 5.88 1.61 11.40
N LEU A 25 4.78 1.55 10.64
CA LEU A 25 4.47 0.42 9.77
C LEU A 25 5.52 0.24 8.68
N ALA A 26 5.92 1.32 8.01
CA ALA A 26 6.93 1.26 6.95
C ALA A 26 8.29 0.79 7.48
N HIS A 27 8.68 1.26 8.67
CA HIS A 27 9.86 0.76 9.37
C HIS A 27 9.80 -0.75 9.58
N GLU A 28 8.69 -1.25 10.12
CA GLU A 28 8.55 -2.67 10.45
C GLU A 28 8.46 -3.55 9.19
N LEU A 29 7.83 -3.07 8.11
CA LEU A 29 7.78 -3.81 6.84
C LEU A 29 9.16 -4.07 6.24
N VAL A 30 10.11 -3.14 6.41
CA VAL A 30 11.53 -3.38 6.05
C VAL A 30 12.14 -4.48 6.90
N SER A 31 11.89 -4.50 8.23
CA SER A 31 12.35 -5.57 9.14
C SER A 31 11.87 -6.96 8.68
N GLN A 32 10.67 -7.03 8.10
CA GLN A 32 10.10 -8.26 7.58
C GLN A 32 10.60 -8.63 6.16
N GLY A 33 11.45 -7.81 5.57
CA GLY A 33 12.00 -8.02 4.23
C GLY A 33 11.01 -7.72 3.10
N TYR A 34 10.01 -6.89 3.34
CA TYR A 34 9.04 -6.46 2.34
C TYR A 34 9.48 -5.19 1.63
N ARG A 35 8.93 -4.98 0.43
CA ARG A 35 9.08 -3.78 -0.39
C ARG A 35 7.76 -3.04 -0.44
N MET A 36 7.78 -1.72 -0.42
CA MET A 36 6.59 -0.89 -0.50
C MET A 36 6.46 -0.21 -1.85
N VAL A 37 5.23 -0.17 -2.39
CA VAL A 37 4.89 0.52 -3.63
C VAL A 37 3.82 1.55 -3.33
N THR A 38 4.02 2.80 -3.79
CA THR A 38 3.08 3.91 -3.60
C THR A 38 2.73 4.60 -4.92
N GLY A 39 1.67 5.38 -4.88
CA GLY A 39 1.23 6.20 -6.02
C GLY A 39 1.97 7.53 -6.19
N GLY A 40 2.88 7.88 -5.30
CA GLY A 40 3.78 9.02 -5.46
C GLY A 40 3.17 10.40 -5.24
N LEU A 41 2.13 10.54 -4.46
CA LEU A 41 1.48 11.82 -4.22
C LEU A 41 1.38 12.14 -2.72
N GLY A 42 1.82 13.36 -2.36
CA GLY A 42 1.63 13.94 -1.03
C GLY A 42 2.47 13.34 0.08
N THR A 43 2.04 13.60 1.33
CA THR A 43 2.78 13.22 2.55
C THR A 43 2.82 11.71 2.79
N LEU A 44 1.87 10.94 2.26
CA LEU A 44 1.85 9.50 2.40
C LEU A 44 3.15 8.87 1.91
N GLN A 45 3.56 9.17 0.69
CA GLN A 45 4.77 8.62 0.08
C GLN A 45 6.03 9.01 0.86
N GLN A 46 6.16 10.30 1.23
CA GLN A 46 7.28 10.80 2.03
C GLN A 46 7.40 10.03 3.35
N THR A 47 6.27 9.87 4.05
CA THR A 47 6.21 9.14 5.33
C THR A 47 6.61 7.67 5.18
N VAL A 48 6.16 6.99 4.12
CA VAL A 48 6.57 5.61 3.83
C VAL A 48 8.07 5.52 3.62
N HIS A 49 8.64 6.42 2.83
CA HIS A 49 10.08 6.43 2.57
C HIS A 49 10.90 6.75 3.83
N GLU A 50 10.50 7.76 4.60
CA GLU A 50 11.16 8.13 5.86
C GLU A 50 11.13 6.98 6.87
N GLY A 51 9.98 6.33 7.03
CA GLY A 51 9.84 5.15 7.88
C GLY A 51 10.73 3.99 7.44
N ALA A 52 10.76 3.69 6.14
CA ALA A 52 11.63 2.67 5.59
C ALA A 52 13.12 2.99 5.82
N LYS A 53 13.55 4.22 5.52
CA LYS A 53 14.95 4.66 5.72
C LYS A 53 15.39 4.70 7.18
N SER A 54 14.47 4.84 8.11
CA SER A 54 14.79 4.79 9.54
C SER A 54 15.19 3.38 10.00
N ASN A 55 14.91 2.34 9.21
CA ASN A 55 15.27 0.97 9.55
C ASN A 55 16.72 0.66 9.12
N PRO A 56 17.57 0.12 10.02
CA PRO A 56 18.96 -0.24 9.68
C PRO A 56 19.12 -1.30 8.58
N GLN A 57 18.06 -2.06 8.27
CA GLN A 57 18.06 -3.07 7.21
C GLN A 57 17.58 -2.52 5.86
N HIS A 58 17.27 -1.22 5.79
CA HIS A 58 16.82 -0.56 4.56
C HIS A 58 17.86 -0.72 3.42
N THR A 59 17.34 -0.91 2.21
CA THR A 59 18.13 -0.99 0.97
C THR A 59 17.53 -0.07 -0.11
N ASP A 60 18.35 0.33 -1.10
CA ASP A 60 17.97 1.26 -2.17
C ASP A 60 16.90 0.73 -3.15
N CYS A 61 16.05 -0.19 -2.72
CA CYS A 61 14.93 -0.71 -3.50
C CYS A 61 13.75 -1.14 -2.63
N ASP A 62 13.66 -0.66 -1.40
CA ASP A 62 12.59 -1.00 -0.49
C ASP A 62 11.36 -0.10 -0.64
N THR A 63 11.53 1.07 -1.27
CA THR A 63 10.41 1.96 -1.61
C THR A 63 10.40 2.28 -3.10
N ILE A 64 9.27 1.97 -3.74
CA ILE A 64 9.02 2.24 -5.15
C ILE A 64 7.86 3.23 -5.27
N VAL A 65 8.00 4.21 -6.15
CA VAL A 65 6.92 5.11 -6.50
C VAL A 65 6.55 5.02 -7.97
N LEU A 66 5.26 4.91 -8.24
CA LEU A 66 4.69 4.95 -9.58
C LEU A 66 3.99 6.30 -9.76
N LEU A 67 4.67 7.27 -10.36
CA LEU A 67 4.13 8.62 -10.59
C LEU A 67 3.10 8.63 -11.72
N PRO A 68 2.01 9.42 -11.62
CA PRO A 68 1.03 9.56 -12.69
C PRO A 68 1.58 10.28 -13.92
N GLY A 69 2.44 11.28 -13.72
CA GLY A 69 3.03 12.10 -14.79
C GLY A 69 4.33 11.55 -15.35
N PHE A 70 4.99 12.37 -16.17
CA PHE A 70 6.30 12.07 -16.77
C PHE A 70 7.47 12.66 -15.97
N ASP A 71 7.18 13.57 -15.04
CA ASP A 71 8.18 14.29 -14.26
C ASP A 71 8.53 13.52 -12.98
N PRO A 72 9.79 13.11 -12.77
CA PRO A 72 10.24 12.44 -11.56
C PRO A 72 10.43 13.39 -10.36
N GLU A 73 10.56 14.71 -10.61
CA GLU A 73 10.95 15.71 -9.61
C GLU A 73 10.16 15.62 -8.28
N PRO A 74 8.82 15.43 -8.29
CA PRO A 74 8.04 15.35 -7.05
C PRO A 74 8.43 14.20 -6.11
N ALA A 75 9.15 13.20 -6.59
CA ALA A 75 9.53 12.02 -5.81
C ALA A 75 11.03 11.95 -5.49
N ILE A 76 11.85 12.87 -6.02
CA ILE A 76 13.29 12.89 -5.76
C ILE A 76 13.55 13.08 -4.25
N GLY A 77 14.32 12.15 -3.67
CA GLY A 77 14.61 12.13 -2.24
C GLY A 77 13.49 11.52 -1.36
N HIS A 78 12.40 11.08 -1.98
CA HIS A 78 11.23 10.52 -1.28
C HIS A 78 10.86 9.09 -1.74
N ALA A 79 11.72 8.43 -2.49
CA ALA A 79 11.63 7.01 -2.86
C ALA A 79 13.00 6.52 -3.30
N ASP A 80 13.26 5.21 -3.19
CA ASP A 80 14.49 4.58 -3.69
C ASP A 80 14.41 4.40 -5.21
N VAL A 81 13.24 3.98 -5.71
CA VAL A 81 12.98 3.76 -7.13
C VAL A 81 11.82 4.63 -7.58
N ILE A 82 12.04 5.47 -8.59
CA ILE A 82 11.06 6.41 -9.12
C ILE A 82 10.72 6.00 -10.55
N ILE A 83 9.43 5.76 -10.81
CA ILE A 83 8.92 5.36 -12.13
C ILE A 83 7.85 6.36 -12.58
N PRO A 84 8.19 7.37 -13.39
CA PRO A 84 7.23 8.24 -14.04
C PRO A 84 6.50 7.44 -15.14
N THR A 85 5.20 7.21 -14.96
CA THR A 85 4.46 6.32 -15.87
C THR A 85 3.81 7.05 -17.03
N GLY A 86 3.44 8.32 -16.86
CA GLY A 86 2.64 9.07 -17.83
C GLY A 86 1.21 8.53 -18.02
N LEU A 87 0.74 7.65 -17.13
CA LEU A 87 -0.55 6.96 -17.25
C LEU A 87 -1.68 7.65 -16.46
N ASP A 88 -1.39 8.75 -15.76
CA ASP A 88 -2.33 9.46 -14.90
C ASP A 88 -3.06 8.49 -13.96
N ALA A 89 -4.39 8.50 -13.92
CA ALA A 89 -5.18 7.62 -13.05
C ALA A 89 -5.06 6.13 -13.42
N TYR A 90 -4.73 5.79 -14.67
CA TYR A 90 -4.59 4.38 -15.09
C TYR A 90 -3.44 3.65 -14.39
N ARG A 91 -2.43 4.37 -13.84
CA ARG A 91 -1.35 3.76 -13.07
C ARG A 91 -1.83 3.14 -11.75
N ASN A 92 -3.04 3.49 -11.27
CA ASN A 92 -3.63 2.93 -10.06
C ASN A 92 -3.65 1.39 -10.08
N ALA A 93 -3.94 0.81 -11.25
CA ALA A 93 -3.89 -0.64 -11.44
C ALA A 93 -2.47 -1.22 -11.26
N LEU A 94 -1.44 -0.47 -11.63
CA LEU A 94 -0.04 -0.90 -11.45
C LEU A 94 0.37 -0.83 -9.98
N VAL A 95 -0.04 0.22 -9.26
CA VAL A 95 0.26 0.39 -7.83
C VAL A 95 -0.26 -0.79 -7.01
N VAL A 96 -1.52 -1.19 -7.25
CA VAL A 96 -2.17 -2.23 -6.45
C VAL A 96 -1.87 -3.65 -6.92
N ASN A 97 -1.08 -3.83 -7.97
CA ASN A 97 -0.63 -5.16 -8.38
C ASN A 97 0.53 -5.66 -7.50
N ALA A 98 0.27 -5.73 -6.22
CA ALA A 98 1.16 -6.16 -5.15
C ALA A 98 0.60 -7.42 -4.47
N GLU A 99 1.33 -8.03 -3.57
CA GLU A 99 0.85 -9.18 -2.80
C GLU A 99 -0.27 -8.80 -1.84
N VAL A 100 -0.14 -7.64 -1.19
CA VAL A 100 -1.13 -7.08 -0.25
C VAL A 100 -1.27 -5.59 -0.51
N VAL A 101 -2.46 -5.06 -0.36
CA VAL A 101 -2.76 -3.63 -0.43
C VAL A 101 -3.16 -3.13 0.96
N VAL A 102 -2.43 -2.14 1.47
CA VAL A 102 -2.76 -1.43 2.71
C VAL A 102 -3.37 -0.08 2.33
N ALA A 103 -4.60 0.16 2.77
CA ALA A 103 -5.34 1.40 2.51
C ALA A 103 -5.47 2.24 3.78
N ILE A 104 -5.16 3.55 3.70
CA ILE A 104 -5.25 4.49 4.82
C ILE A 104 -5.94 5.79 4.39
N GLY A 105 -7.05 6.14 5.03
CA GLY A 105 -7.82 7.32 4.65
C GLY A 105 -8.41 7.19 3.24
N GLY A 106 -8.20 8.20 2.40
CA GLY A 106 -8.46 8.12 0.97
C GLY A 106 -9.75 8.76 0.48
N GLY A 107 -9.61 9.39 -0.71
CA GLY A 107 -10.71 9.90 -1.53
C GLY A 107 -11.01 8.98 -2.73
N ALA A 108 -11.56 9.56 -3.81
CA ALA A 108 -11.96 8.83 -5.02
C ALA A 108 -10.79 8.05 -5.70
N GLY A 109 -9.57 8.61 -5.67
CA GLY A 109 -8.38 7.91 -6.18
C GLY A 109 -8.12 6.61 -5.43
N THR A 110 -8.11 6.69 -4.10
CA THR A 110 -7.94 5.51 -3.24
C THR A 110 -9.06 4.50 -3.40
N LEU A 111 -10.32 4.96 -3.54
CA LEU A 111 -11.44 4.08 -3.83
C LEU A 111 -11.25 3.33 -5.16
N SER A 112 -10.75 4.01 -6.20
CA SER A 112 -10.46 3.35 -7.48
C SER A 112 -9.33 2.32 -7.36
N GLU A 113 -8.30 2.60 -6.57
CA GLU A 113 -7.23 1.66 -6.26
C GLU A 113 -7.76 0.44 -5.49
N MET A 114 -8.61 0.64 -4.49
CA MET A 114 -9.27 -0.46 -3.77
C MET A 114 -10.13 -1.32 -4.72
N ALA A 115 -10.85 -0.69 -5.66
CA ALA A 115 -11.65 -1.41 -6.65
C ALA A 115 -10.78 -2.25 -7.60
N PHE A 116 -9.64 -1.74 -8.08
CA PHE A 116 -8.68 -2.53 -8.86
C PHE A 116 -8.08 -3.68 -8.05
N ALA A 117 -7.66 -3.42 -6.79
CA ALA A 117 -7.14 -4.46 -5.90
C ALA A 117 -8.16 -5.59 -5.72
N TRP A 118 -9.43 -5.24 -5.52
CA TRP A 118 -10.53 -6.18 -5.43
C TRP A 118 -10.69 -7.02 -6.70
N GLN A 119 -10.72 -6.38 -7.88
CA GLN A 119 -10.81 -7.08 -9.17
C GLN A 119 -9.62 -8.03 -9.42
N PHE A 120 -8.42 -7.66 -8.95
CA PHE A 120 -7.21 -8.47 -9.07
C PHE A 120 -7.11 -9.54 -7.97
N ASN A 121 -8.14 -9.67 -7.14
CA ASN A 121 -8.16 -10.60 -6.02
C ASN A 121 -6.98 -10.42 -5.05
N ARG A 122 -6.59 -9.15 -4.84
CA ARG A 122 -5.55 -8.78 -3.88
C ARG A 122 -6.18 -8.54 -2.52
N PRO A 123 -5.63 -9.08 -1.41
CA PRO A 123 -6.08 -8.75 -0.07
C PRO A 123 -5.92 -7.25 0.19
N ILE A 124 -6.97 -6.65 0.75
CA ILE A 124 -6.98 -5.25 1.14
C ILE A 124 -7.07 -5.19 2.67
N ILE A 125 -6.13 -4.48 3.30
CA ILE A 125 -6.11 -4.21 4.73
C ILE A 125 -6.38 -2.73 4.93
N ALA A 126 -7.48 -2.40 5.60
CA ALA A 126 -7.84 -1.04 5.94
C ALA A 126 -7.26 -0.65 7.30
N ILE A 127 -6.54 0.46 7.35
CA ILE A 127 -5.95 1.02 8.59
C ILE A 127 -6.34 2.49 8.78
N GLY A 128 -6.26 2.98 10.01
CA GLY A 128 -6.66 4.35 10.34
C GLY A 128 -8.18 4.54 10.35
N LYS A 129 -8.64 5.74 10.73
CA LYS A 129 -10.07 6.00 11.03
C LYS A 129 -10.74 6.96 10.06
N ASP A 130 -10.11 7.27 8.94
CA ASP A 130 -10.59 8.28 7.99
C ASP A 130 -10.82 7.70 6.59
N GLY A 131 -11.62 8.41 5.79
CA GLY A 131 -11.81 8.19 4.37
C GLY A 131 -12.41 6.84 4.00
N TRP A 132 -12.23 6.45 2.73
CA TRP A 132 -12.78 5.22 2.18
C TRP A 132 -12.20 3.94 2.81
N ALA A 133 -10.94 3.97 3.24
CA ALA A 133 -10.35 2.84 3.94
C ALA A 133 -11.18 2.47 5.18
N ASN A 134 -11.50 3.44 6.03
CA ASN A 134 -12.32 3.21 7.22
C ASN A 134 -13.77 2.85 6.89
N GLN A 135 -14.37 3.49 5.86
CA GLN A 135 -15.76 3.23 5.50
C GLN A 135 -15.99 1.82 4.96
N LEU A 136 -15.00 1.24 4.29
CA LEU A 136 -15.07 -0.08 3.67
C LEU A 136 -14.43 -1.19 4.51
N ALA A 137 -13.86 -0.86 5.68
CA ALA A 137 -13.29 -1.83 6.58
C ALA A 137 -14.34 -2.88 7.02
N GLY A 138 -14.02 -4.16 6.86
CA GLY A 138 -14.93 -5.27 7.16
C GLY A 138 -16.00 -5.55 6.08
N GLU A 139 -16.06 -4.75 5.01
CA GLU A 139 -17.05 -4.87 3.96
C GLU A 139 -16.52 -5.65 2.73
N SER A 140 -17.44 -6.12 1.90
CA SER A 140 -17.17 -6.65 0.57
C SER A 140 -17.57 -5.59 -0.46
N LEU A 141 -16.77 -5.40 -1.54
CA LEU A 141 -17.15 -4.43 -2.58
C LEU A 141 -18.27 -4.95 -3.48
N ASP A 142 -18.35 -6.26 -3.69
CA ASP A 142 -19.42 -6.90 -4.42
C ASP A 142 -19.57 -8.38 -4.00
N HIS A 143 -20.54 -9.06 -4.62
CA HIS A 143 -20.91 -10.45 -4.28
C HIS A 143 -20.07 -11.51 -5.02
N ARG A 144 -19.13 -11.12 -5.88
CA ARG A 144 -18.32 -12.05 -6.70
C ARG A 144 -17.25 -12.77 -5.89
N GLN A 145 -16.88 -12.21 -4.76
CA GLN A 145 -15.88 -12.78 -3.86
C GLN A 145 -16.46 -12.95 -2.46
N SER A 146 -16.08 -14.04 -1.79
CA SER A 146 -16.42 -14.26 -0.37
C SER A 146 -15.49 -13.54 0.60
N SER A 147 -14.41 -12.94 0.08
CA SER A 147 -13.46 -12.15 0.87
C SER A 147 -14.06 -10.83 1.33
N LYS A 148 -13.47 -10.27 2.37
CA LYS A 148 -13.78 -8.93 2.89
C LYS A 148 -12.51 -8.11 2.96
N ILE A 149 -12.66 -6.79 2.95
CA ILE A 149 -11.57 -5.87 3.31
C ILE A 149 -11.27 -6.10 4.80
N ILE A 150 -10.02 -6.40 5.11
CA ILE A 150 -9.60 -6.74 6.47
C ILE A 150 -9.60 -5.45 7.30
N ASP A 151 -10.37 -5.44 8.38
CA ASP A 151 -10.44 -4.30 9.29
C ASP A 151 -9.28 -4.33 10.29
N CYS A 152 -8.34 -3.42 10.11
CA CYS A 152 -7.25 -3.10 11.04
C CYS A 152 -7.26 -1.61 11.45
N THR A 153 -8.43 -0.96 11.39
CA THR A 153 -8.55 0.49 11.66
C THR A 153 -8.22 0.90 13.10
N SER A 154 -8.23 -0.07 14.02
CA SER A 154 -7.87 0.13 15.43
C SER A 154 -6.73 -0.78 15.89
N SER A 155 -6.03 -1.44 14.96
CA SER A 155 -4.95 -2.39 15.26
C SER A 155 -3.61 -1.70 15.51
N SER A 156 -2.76 -2.36 16.29
CA SER A 156 -1.35 -1.98 16.45
C SER A 156 -0.54 -2.28 15.18
N VAL A 157 0.67 -1.74 15.08
CA VAL A 157 1.58 -2.01 13.97
C VAL A 157 1.89 -3.50 13.86
N GLU A 158 2.13 -4.17 14.99
CA GLU A 158 2.43 -5.60 15.05
C GLU A 158 1.27 -6.46 14.54
N GLU A 159 0.04 -6.09 14.88
CA GLU A 159 -1.18 -6.77 14.40
C GLU A 159 -1.35 -6.58 12.89
N ILE A 160 -1.13 -5.37 12.37
CA ILE A 160 -1.19 -5.07 10.93
C ILE A 160 -0.14 -5.90 10.18
N VAL A 161 1.10 -5.92 10.65
CA VAL A 161 2.19 -6.71 10.06
C VAL A 161 1.88 -8.20 10.09
N SER A 162 1.32 -8.70 11.20
CA SER A 162 0.88 -10.10 11.31
C SER A 162 -0.19 -10.43 10.25
N GLN A 163 -1.16 -9.55 10.04
CA GLN A 163 -2.17 -9.72 9.00
C GLN A 163 -1.55 -9.73 7.60
N ILE A 164 -0.64 -8.80 7.30
CA ILE A 164 0.09 -8.74 6.02
C ILE A 164 0.82 -10.07 5.78
N SER A 165 1.59 -10.54 6.75
CA SER A 165 2.38 -11.78 6.65
C SER A 165 1.48 -13.00 6.43
N ASN A 166 0.35 -13.09 7.13
CA ASN A 166 -0.64 -14.14 6.95
C ASN A 166 -1.22 -14.15 5.53
N GLN A 167 -1.53 -12.97 4.97
CA GLN A 167 -2.03 -12.88 3.60
C GLN A 167 -0.98 -13.31 2.57
N ILE A 168 0.28 -12.92 2.74
CA ILE A 168 1.38 -13.31 1.85
C ILE A 168 1.57 -14.83 1.87
N MET A 169 1.63 -15.46 3.04
CA MET A 169 1.77 -16.91 3.15
C MET A 169 0.63 -17.68 2.48
N ASN A 170 -0.58 -17.15 2.53
CA ASN A 170 -1.76 -17.75 1.89
C ASN A 170 -1.79 -17.56 0.37
N GLN A 171 -1.08 -16.56 -0.17
CA GLN A 171 -1.07 -16.25 -1.60
C GLN A 171 -0.10 -17.08 -2.44
N TYR A 172 0.91 -17.71 -1.87
CA TYR A 172 1.86 -18.55 -2.63
C TYR A 172 1.19 -19.61 -3.51
N LYS A 173 -0.11 -19.88 -3.27
CA LYS A 173 -0.94 -20.78 -4.08
C LYS A 173 -1.73 -20.08 -5.20
N ARG A 174 -1.69 -18.74 -5.32
CA ARG A 174 -2.59 -17.96 -6.20
C ARG A 174 -1.94 -17.38 -7.46
N HIS A 175 -0.62 -17.35 -7.56
CA HIS A 175 0.08 -16.81 -8.73
C HIS A 175 0.15 -17.80 -9.88
N GLN A 176 -0.99 -18.27 -10.35
CA GLN A 176 -1.09 -18.99 -11.61
C GLN A 176 -1.68 -18.09 -12.68
N GLY A 177 -0.99 -16.99 -13.03
CA GLY A 177 -1.30 -16.21 -14.20
C GLY A 177 -2.79 -15.91 -14.47
N ILE A 178 -3.05 -15.08 -15.48
CA ILE A 178 -4.40 -14.94 -16.08
C ILE A 178 -4.62 -16.19 -16.92
N SER A 179 -5.44 -17.12 -16.44
CA SER A 179 -5.94 -18.24 -17.24
C SER A 179 -7.16 -17.80 -18.02
#